data_f5bf9ee3b4f55b15a3c1f82095b99fed
#
_entry.id   f5bf9ee3b4f55b15a3c1f82095b99fed
#
_cell.length_a   1.000
_cell.length_b   1.000
_cell.length_c   1.000
_cell.angle_alpha   90.00
_cell.angle_beta   90.00
_cell.angle_gamma   90.00
#
_symmetry.space_group_name_H-M   'P 1'
#
loop_
_entity.id
_entity.type
_entity.pdbx_description
1 polymer ?
#
loop_
_entity_poly.entity_id
_entity_poly.type
_entity_poly.pdbx_seq_one_letter_code
_entity_poly.pdbx_strand_id
1 'polypeptide(L)'
;LAKKPAKAAASAAEDADFILHSLQEAFEAKKRYAASDSEMLQFYRQMLLIRRFEEKAGQLYGLGLIGGFCHLYIGQEAVAIGLQSALDNDRDSVITGYRDHGHMLAYGIDPKVIMAELTGREAGISKGKGGSMHMFSTEHKFYGGHGIVGAQVALGGGLALAHQYKADGGLCLAYFGDGAANQGQVYETFNMAALWKLPIVFVVEDNQYAMGTSTKRSSAETRFYRRGTSFRIPGMEVNGMDVLEVRAAAEVAFAHVRAGKGPVLMECNTYRYRGHSMSDPAKYRTREEVQEQRDHHDPIEGLKKTLIEAGKTEDELKAIDKAIRADVAEAADFAETSPEPAAGELYTDVLVEEY
;
A
#
# COMPACT_ATOMS: atom_id res chain seq x y z
N LEU A 1 24.62 39.01 28.22
CA LEU A 1 23.36 38.31 28.61
C LEU A 1 22.28 38.64 27.58
N ALA A 2 22.25 37.93 26.47
CA ALA A 2 21.20 38.03 25.46
C ALA A 2 20.08 37.03 25.79
N LYS A 3 18.88 37.56 25.95
CA LYS A 3 17.64 36.81 26.19
C LYS A 3 17.31 35.92 25.00
N LYS A 4 17.23 34.60 25.19
CA LYS A 4 16.43 33.70 24.35
C LYS A 4 14.96 34.00 24.67
N PRO A 5 14.17 34.50 23.72
CA PRO A 5 12.83 33.99 23.54
C PRO A 5 12.37 34.16 22.08
N ALA A 6 12.51 33.21 21.23
CA ALA A 6 11.85 33.20 19.91
C ALA A 6 11.43 31.81 19.44
N LYS A 7 11.87 30.75 20.12
CA LYS A 7 11.56 29.37 19.68
C LYS A 7 10.15 28.91 20.04
N ALA A 8 9.57 29.37 21.15
CA ALA A 8 8.26 28.92 21.60
C ALA A 8 7.07 29.54 20.82
N ALA A 9 7.22 30.80 20.38
CA ALA A 9 6.16 31.48 19.63
C ALA A 9 6.08 31.04 18.16
N ALA A 10 7.22 30.72 17.53
CA ALA A 10 7.26 30.21 16.17
C ALA A 10 6.68 28.77 16.10
N SER A 11 6.98 27.91 17.08
CA SER A 11 6.44 26.55 17.11
C SER A 11 4.92 26.53 17.35
N ALA A 12 4.38 27.44 18.15
CA ALA A 12 2.93 27.53 18.40
C ALA A 12 2.15 28.03 17.17
N ALA A 13 2.74 28.88 16.32
CA ALA A 13 2.12 29.33 15.08
C ALA A 13 2.15 28.24 13.99
N GLU A 14 3.27 27.51 13.89
CA GLU A 14 3.40 26.34 12.98
C GLU A 14 2.45 25.21 13.37
N ASP A 15 2.27 24.97 14.69
CA ASP A 15 1.34 23.95 15.18
C ASP A 15 -0.12 24.39 14.96
N ALA A 16 -0.46 25.67 15.05
CA ALA A 16 -1.81 26.17 14.81
C ALA A 16 -2.23 26.01 13.33
N ASP A 17 -1.34 26.31 12.38
CA ASP A 17 -1.61 26.13 10.95
C ASP A 17 -1.72 24.63 10.59
N PHE A 18 -0.93 23.79 11.23
CA PHE A 18 -1.02 22.33 11.08
C PHE A 18 -2.35 21.79 11.58
N ILE A 19 -2.83 22.23 12.74
CA ILE A 19 -4.12 21.79 13.33
C ILE A 19 -5.28 22.10 12.39
N LEU A 20 -5.29 23.24 11.68
CA LEU A 20 -6.33 23.59 10.72
C LEU A 20 -6.44 22.63 9.53
N HIS A 21 -5.35 21.96 9.18
CA HIS A 21 -5.25 21.03 8.06
C HIS A 21 -4.86 19.62 8.51
N SER A 22 -5.42 19.17 9.65
CA SER A 22 -5.18 17.86 10.22
C SER A 22 -6.49 17.11 10.44
N LEU A 23 -6.46 15.81 10.19
CA LEU A 23 -7.50 14.87 10.61
C LEU A 23 -7.06 14.02 11.79
N GLN A 24 -5.89 14.32 12.39
CA GLN A 24 -5.31 13.52 13.47
C GLN A 24 -6.23 13.40 14.67
N GLU A 25 -6.83 14.49 15.12
CA GLU A 25 -7.76 14.48 16.25
C GLU A 25 -9.00 13.63 15.97
N ALA A 26 -9.56 13.75 14.76
CA ALA A 26 -10.70 12.94 14.35
C ALA A 26 -10.37 11.45 14.25
N PHE A 27 -9.16 11.11 13.86
CA PHE A 27 -8.63 9.75 13.85
C PHE A 27 -8.38 9.25 15.26
N GLU A 28 -7.71 10.01 16.13
CA GLU A 28 -7.42 9.62 17.51
C GLU A 28 -8.69 9.39 18.34
N ALA A 29 -9.76 10.09 18.03
CA ALA A 29 -11.06 9.84 18.65
C ALA A 29 -11.65 8.45 18.34
N LYS A 30 -11.32 7.89 17.17
CA LYS A 30 -11.69 6.52 16.76
C LYS A 30 -10.58 5.51 17.04
N LYS A 31 -9.38 5.91 16.83
CA LYS A 31 -8.06 5.26 16.90
C LYS A 31 -8.02 3.81 16.41
N ARG A 32 -8.97 2.97 16.77
CA ARG A 32 -9.00 1.55 16.40
C ARG A 32 -10.39 1.13 15.95
N TYR A 33 -10.48 0.40 14.86
CA TYR A 33 -11.73 -0.14 14.35
C TYR A 33 -12.25 -1.26 15.25
N ALA A 34 -13.52 -1.19 15.61
CA ALA A 34 -14.19 -2.22 16.41
C ALA A 34 -14.66 -3.37 15.50
N ALA A 35 -13.70 -4.18 15.03
CA ALA A 35 -13.99 -5.32 14.19
C ALA A 35 -14.68 -6.44 14.98
N SER A 36 -15.60 -7.13 14.33
CA SER A 36 -16.14 -8.41 14.81
C SER A 36 -15.07 -9.51 14.72
N ASP A 37 -15.24 -10.60 15.46
CA ASP A 37 -14.35 -11.75 15.41
C ASP A 37 -14.18 -12.30 13.99
N SER A 38 -15.25 -12.30 13.20
CA SER A 38 -15.22 -12.75 11.80
C SER A 38 -14.39 -11.83 10.91
N GLU A 39 -14.49 -10.51 11.08
CA GLU A 39 -13.67 -9.54 10.35
C GLU A 39 -12.20 -9.64 10.74
N MET A 40 -11.90 -9.78 12.04
CA MET A 40 -10.52 -9.99 12.50
C MET A 40 -9.90 -11.26 11.92
N LEU A 41 -10.66 -12.37 11.87
CA LEU A 41 -10.21 -13.60 11.22
C LEU A 41 -9.99 -13.42 9.72
N GLN A 42 -10.85 -12.65 9.04
CA GLN A 42 -10.69 -12.33 7.64
C GLN A 42 -9.41 -11.50 7.40
N PHE A 43 -9.18 -10.44 8.19
CA PHE A 43 -7.96 -9.65 8.10
C PHE A 43 -6.71 -10.49 8.34
N TYR A 44 -6.75 -11.37 9.35
CA TYR A 44 -5.66 -12.29 9.65
C TYR A 44 -5.35 -13.23 8.45
N ARG A 45 -6.39 -13.83 7.87
CA ARG A 45 -6.24 -14.70 6.69
C ARG A 45 -5.64 -13.95 5.50
N GLN A 46 -6.12 -12.75 5.23
CA GLN A 46 -5.67 -11.93 4.10
C GLN A 46 -4.22 -11.47 4.28
N MET A 47 -3.83 -11.01 5.46
CA MET A 47 -2.44 -10.66 5.77
C MET A 47 -1.51 -11.88 5.68
N LEU A 48 -1.95 -13.04 6.17
CA LEU A 48 -1.21 -14.29 6.02
C LEU A 48 -1.06 -14.70 4.55
N LEU A 49 -2.11 -14.56 3.74
CA LEU A 49 -2.06 -14.85 2.31
C LEU A 49 -0.99 -14.01 1.63
N ILE A 50 -0.97 -12.69 1.87
CA ILE A 50 0.07 -11.81 1.35
C ILE A 50 1.45 -12.30 1.79
N ARG A 51 1.66 -12.55 3.09
CA ARG A 51 2.94 -12.97 3.63
C ARG A 51 3.42 -14.29 3.00
N ARG A 52 2.57 -15.30 2.92
CA ARG A 52 2.92 -16.63 2.38
C ARG A 52 3.15 -16.60 0.89
N PHE A 53 2.33 -15.82 0.17
CA PHE A 53 2.50 -15.59 -1.26
C PHE A 53 3.87 -14.95 -1.55
N GLU A 54 4.23 -13.91 -0.84
CA GLU A 54 5.49 -13.19 -1.02
C GLU A 54 6.71 -14.03 -0.61
N GLU A 55 6.59 -14.85 0.44
CA GLU A 55 7.62 -15.83 0.80
C GLU A 55 7.84 -16.83 -0.33
N LYS A 56 6.77 -17.31 -0.95
CA LYS A 56 6.85 -18.23 -2.10
C LYS A 56 7.41 -17.54 -3.34
N ALA A 57 6.97 -16.32 -3.66
CA ALA A 57 7.54 -15.52 -4.74
C ALA A 57 9.05 -15.32 -4.57
N GLY A 58 9.50 -15.05 -3.34
CA GLY A 58 10.92 -14.98 -3.03
C GLY A 58 11.69 -16.28 -3.26
N GLN A 59 11.07 -17.44 -3.00
CA GLN A 59 11.64 -18.77 -3.31
C GLN A 59 11.74 -18.99 -4.82
N LEU A 60 10.67 -18.71 -5.57
CA LEU A 60 10.64 -18.85 -7.03
C LEU A 60 11.67 -17.91 -7.72
N TYR A 61 11.84 -16.72 -7.19
CA TYR A 61 12.91 -15.82 -7.63
C TYR A 61 14.30 -16.44 -7.42
N GLY A 62 14.55 -17.05 -6.26
CA GLY A 62 15.80 -17.74 -5.95
C GLY A 62 16.07 -18.95 -6.86
N LEU A 63 15.01 -19.57 -7.39
CA LEU A 63 15.07 -20.66 -8.37
C LEU A 63 15.22 -20.17 -9.83
N GLY A 64 15.18 -18.85 -10.06
CA GLY A 64 15.27 -18.26 -11.39
C GLY A 64 13.98 -18.32 -12.22
N LEU A 65 12.85 -18.66 -11.60
CA LEU A 65 11.54 -18.72 -12.26
C LEU A 65 10.88 -17.34 -12.38
N ILE A 66 11.27 -16.39 -11.56
CA ILE A 66 10.87 -14.98 -11.66
C ILE A 66 12.06 -14.17 -12.14
N GLY A 67 11.93 -13.56 -13.31
CA GLY A 67 12.95 -12.71 -13.92
C GLY A 67 12.83 -11.24 -13.55
N GLY A 68 13.87 -10.45 -13.83
CA GLY A 68 13.84 -9.00 -13.61
C GLY A 68 13.84 -8.60 -12.14
N PHE A 69 13.20 -7.46 -11.83
CA PHE A 69 13.04 -7.00 -10.46
C PHE A 69 11.78 -7.60 -9.82
N CYS A 70 11.93 -8.11 -8.61
CA CYS A 70 10.82 -8.61 -7.79
C CYS A 70 10.78 -7.84 -6.47
N HIS A 71 9.68 -7.15 -6.20
CA HIS A 71 9.53 -6.24 -5.06
C HIS A 71 8.51 -6.80 -4.08
N LEU A 72 8.98 -7.51 -3.05
CA LEU A 72 8.11 -8.13 -2.05
C LEU A 72 7.49 -7.11 -1.10
N TYR A 73 6.22 -7.34 -0.73
CA TYR A 73 5.43 -6.47 0.15
C TYR A 73 5.53 -6.85 1.64
N ILE A 74 6.37 -7.82 1.99
CA ILE A 74 6.50 -8.39 3.35
C ILE A 74 6.78 -7.31 4.40
N GLY A 75 5.94 -7.25 5.43
CA GLY A 75 5.98 -6.33 6.56
C GLY A 75 4.95 -5.19 6.48
N GLN A 76 4.31 -4.98 5.33
CA GLN A 76 3.39 -3.87 5.08
C GLN A 76 1.92 -4.33 4.93
N GLU A 77 1.63 -5.59 5.24
CA GLU A 77 0.35 -6.26 4.96
C GLU A 77 -0.85 -5.53 5.57
N ALA A 78 -0.68 -4.95 6.76
CA ALA A 78 -1.75 -4.23 7.46
C ALA A 78 -2.22 -2.98 6.70
N VAL A 79 -1.32 -2.30 5.98
CA VAL A 79 -1.66 -1.12 5.19
C VAL A 79 -2.61 -1.49 4.06
N ALA A 80 -2.25 -2.49 3.24
CA ALA A 80 -3.08 -2.93 2.13
C ALA A 80 -4.44 -3.43 2.60
N ILE A 81 -4.48 -4.32 3.61
CA ILE A 81 -5.73 -4.93 4.09
C ILE A 81 -6.63 -3.91 4.81
N GLY A 82 -6.04 -3.07 5.66
CA GLY A 82 -6.81 -2.09 6.41
C GLY A 82 -7.51 -1.07 5.51
N LEU A 83 -6.81 -0.53 4.52
CA LEU A 83 -7.39 0.42 3.56
C LEU A 83 -8.38 -0.27 2.61
N GLN A 84 -8.02 -1.44 2.06
CA GLN A 84 -8.88 -2.18 1.15
C GLN A 84 -10.22 -2.55 1.78
N SER A 85 -10.22 -2.97 3.04
CA SER A 85 -11.44 -3.37 3.76
C SER A 85 -12.47 -2.24 3.94
N ALA A 86 -12.08 -0.99 3.70
CA ALA A 86 -12.94 0.19 3.80
C ALA A 86 -13.47 0.68 2.45
N LEU A 87 -12.92 0.18 1.32
CA LEU A 87 -13.30 0.59 -0.01
C LEU A 87 -14.65 0.01 -0.45
N ASP A 88 -15.28 0.72 -1.35
CA ASP A 88 -16.37 0.22 -2.16
C ASP A 88 -15.79 -0.27 -3.50
N ASN A 89 -15.59 -1.57 -3.60
CA ASN A 89 -14.95 -2.19 -4.76
C ASN A 89 -15.72 -1.97 -6.07
N ASP A 90 -17.02 -1.68 -5.99
CA ASP A 90 -17.85 -1.41 -7.17
C ASP A 90 -17.64 0.01 -7.73
N ARG A 91 -17.05 0.92 -6.95
CA ARG A 91 -16.91 2.33 -7.33
C ARG A 91 -15.48 2.83 -7.25
N ASP A 92 -14.80 2.55 -6.16
CA ASP A 92 -13.52 3.17 -5.85
C ASP A 92 -12.39 2.60 -6.73
N SER A 93 -11.45 3.44 -7.05
CA SER A 93 -10.27 3.05 -7.81
C SER A 93 -9.00 3.06 -6.95
N VAL A 94 -8.06 2.19 -7.32
CA VAL A 94 -6.74 2.11 -6.66
C VAL A 94 -5.63 2.16 -7.70
N ILE A 95 -4.57 2.85 -7.34
CA ILE A 95 -3.34 2.91 -8.12
C ILE A 95 -2.13 2.87 -7.19
N THR A 96 -1.10 2.11 -7.58
CA THR A 96 0.07 1.86 -6.74
C THR A 96 1.38 2.09 -7.50
N GLY A 97 2.48 2.12 -6.79
CA GLY A 97 3.80 1.93 -7.37
C GLY A 97 4.08 0.44 -7.65
N TYR A 98 5.31 0.14 -8.00
CA TYR A 98 5.80 -1.18 -8.44
C TYR A 98 5.80 -2.29 -7.36
N ARG A 99 5.42 -2.00 -6.10
CA ARG A 99 5.32 -2.99 -5.00
C ARG A 99 3.86 -3.28 -4.72
N ASP A 100 3.22 -3.98 -5.62
CA ASP A 100 1.76 -4.07 -5.71
C ASP A 100 1.16 -5.46 -5.49
N HIS A 101 1.98 -6.52 -5.32
CA HIS A 101 1.50 -7.89 -5.10
C HIS A 101 0.51 -7.96 -3.92
N GLY A 102 0.86 -7.34 -2.79
CA GLY A 102 0.00 -7.30 -1.60
C GLY A 102 -1.33 -6.60 -1.85
N HIS A 103 -1.31 -5.53 -2.63
CA HIS A 103 -2.52 -4.80 -3.00
C HIS A 103 -3.42 -5.64 -3.93
N MET A 104 -2.84 -6.32 -4.93
CA MET A 104 -3.58 -7.23 -5.82
C MET A 104 -4.30 -8.34 -5.02
N LEU A 105 -3.58 -8.97 -4.08
CA LEU A 105 -4.14 -10.00 -3.20
C LEU A 105 -5.22 -9.43 -2.28
N ALA A 106 -5.01 -8.22 -1.74
CA ALA A 106 -6.00 -7.54 -0.90
C ALA A 106 -7.32 -7.28 -1.65
N TYR A 107 -7.23 -7.02 -2.96
CA TYR A 107 -8.40 -6.86 -3.85
C TYR A 107 -9.11 -8.17 -4.18
N GLY A 108 -8.59 -9.31 -3.72
CA GLY A 108 -9.19 -10.61 -3.95
C GLY A 108 -8.89 -11.20 -5.32
N ILE A 109 -7.88 -10.68 -6.03
CA ILE A 109 -7.42 -11.25 -7.28
C ILE A 109 -6.77 -12.60 -6.98
N ASP A 110 -7.10 -13.60 -7.79
CA ASP A 110 -6.67 -15.00 -7.59
C ASP A 110 -5.12 -15.08 -7.50
N PRO A 111 -4.56 -15.64 -6.43
CA PRO A 111 -3.12 -15.84 -6.29
C PRO A 111 -2.48 -16.60 -7.46
N LYS A 112 -3.23 -17.50 -8.13
CA LYS A 112 -2.77 -18.25 -9.30
C LYS A 112 -2.42 -17.31 -10.45
N VAL A 113 -3.29 -16.35 -10.72
CA VAL A 113 -3.14 -15.40 -11.82
C VAL A 113 -1.98 -14.42 -11.53
N ILE A 114 -1.83 -13.99 -10.27
CA ILE A 114 -0.72 -13.13 -9.84
C ILE A 114 0.61 -13.90 -9.93
N MET A 115 0.66 -15.16 -9.46
CA MET A 115 1.88 -15.97 -9.51
C MET A 115 2.29 -16.29 -10.95
N ALA A 116 1.31 -16.55 -11.84
CA ALA A 116 1.53 -16.73 -13.26
C ALA A 116 2.13 -15.47 -13.91
N GLU A 117 1.64 -14.28 -13.52
CA GLU A 117 2.22 -13.02 -14.00
C GLU A 117 3.69 -12.84 -13.58
N LEU A 118 3.98 -13.11 -12.29
CA LEU A 118 5.35 -13.04 -11.77
C LEU A 118 6.33 -13.94 -12.51
N THR A 119 5.86 -15.11 -12.95
CA THR A 119 6.67 -16.10 -13.68
C THR A 119 6.61 -15.96 -15.20
N GLY A 120 5.98 -14.87 -15.70
CA GLY A 120 5.90 -14.58 -17.14
C GLY A 120 5.04 -15.56 -17.92
N ARG A 121 3.92 -16.04 -17.35
CA ARG A 121 3.02 -17.01 -17.98
C ARG A 121 1.80 -16.33 -18.60
N GLU A 122 1.31 -16.91 -19.70
CA GLU A 122 0.13 -16.39 -20.44
C GLU A 122 -1.12 -16.25 -19.55
N ALA A 123 -1.26 -17.14 -18.55
CA ALA A 123 -2.35 -17.10 -17.58
C ALA A 123 -2.25 -15.96 -16.55
N GLY A 124 -1.19 -15.15 -16.61
CA GLY A 124 -0.99 -13.97 -15.75
C GLY A 124 -2.00 -12.86 -16.04
N ILE A 125 -2.24 -11.99 -15.04
CA ILE A 125 -3.22 -10.89 -15.11
C ILE A 125 -2.92 -9.90 -16.25
N SER A 126 -1.65 -9.73 -16.61
CA SER A 126 -1.16 -8.95 -17.75
C SER A 126 -0.57 -9.85 -18.85
N LYS A 127 -1.07 -11.09 -18.96
CA LYS A 127 -0.63 -12.12 -19.93
C LYS A 127 0.88 -12.43 -19.85
N GLY A 128 1.48 -12.31 -18.66
CA GLY A 128 2.91 -12.51 -18.44
C GLY A 128 3.82 -11.39 -18.96
N LYS A 129 3.26 -10.27 -19.41
CA LYS A 129 4.01 -9.14 -19.99
C LYS A 129 4.46 -8.12 -18.93
N GLY A 130 3.78 -8.04 -17.79
CA GLY A 130 4.00 -7.05 -16.74
C GLY A 130 5.01 -7.47 -15.68
N GLY A 131 5.09 -8.76 -15.37
CA GLY A 131 5.92 -9.27 -14.28
C GLY A 131 5.54 -8.67 -12.92
N SER A 132 6.55 -8.51 -12.04
CA SER A 132 6.35 -8.05 -10.66
C SER A 132 5.82 -6.62 -10.53
N MET A 133 5.97 -5.75 -11.53
CA MET A 133 5.81 -4.32 -11.36
C MET A 133 4.64 -3.70 -12.13
N HIS A 134 4.03 -4.46 -13.04
CA HIS A 134 3.05 -3.92 -13.98
C HIS A 134 1.82 -4.84 -14.08
N MET A 135 1.13 -4.98 -12.95
CA MET A 135 -0.12 -5.73 -12.86
C MET A 135 -1.30 -4.77 -12.80
N PHE A 136 -2.32 -5.06 -13.60
CA PHE A 136 -3.51 -4.21 -13.76
C PHE A 136 -4.76 -5.09 -13.79
N SER A 137 -5.86 -4.60 -13.21
CA SER A 137 -7.16 -5.23 -13.30
C SER A 137 -8.25 -4.16 -13.37
N THR A 138 -8.66 -3.81 -14.58
CA THR A 138 -9.74 -2.82 -14.78
C THR A 138 -11.08 -3.32 -14.26
N GLU A 139 -11.30 -4.63 -14.27
CA GLU A 139 -12.47 -5.26 -13.67
C GLU A 139 -12.57 -4.94 -12.18
N HIS A 140 -11.44 -5.02 -11.46
CA HIS A 140 -11.36 -4.71 -10.04
C HIS A 140 -11.05 -3.22 -9.78
N LYS A 141 -11.07 -2.35 -10.81
CA LYS A 141 -10.68 -0.93 -10.68
C LYS A 141 -9.29 -0.72 -10.05
N PHE A 142 -8.43 -1.69 -10.23
CA PHE A 142 -7.03 -1.65 -9.85
C PHE A 142 -6.20 -1.19 -11.06
N TYR A 143 -5.76 0.07 -11.03
CA TYR A 143 -5.06 0.71 -12.16
C TYR A 143 -3.54 0.59 -12.05
N GLY A 144 -3.09 -0.40 -11.34
CA GLY A 144 -1.80 -1.02 -11.48
C GLY A 144 -0.67 -0.50 -10.68
N GLY A 145 0.40 -1.26 -10.87
CA GLY A 145 1.74 -0.98 -10.46
C GLY A 145 2.51 -0.18 -11.51
N HIS A 146 3.13 0.90 -11.07
CA HIS A 146 3.89 1.81 -11.94
C HIS A 146 5.36 1.80 -11.58
N GLY A 147 6.23 1.52 -12.57
CA GLY A 147 7.69 1.50 -12.41
C GLY A 147 8.29 2.91 -12.27
N ILE A 148 7.65 3.92 -12.86
CA ILE A 148 8.12 5.32 -12.75
C ILE A 148 7.72 5.87 -11.39
N VAL A 149 8.72 6.15 -10.55
CA VAL A 149 8.55 6.59 -9.16
C VAL A 149 7.75 7.89 -9.08
N GLY A 150 6.60 7.84 -8.40
CA GLY A 150 5.72 9.00 -8.20
C GLY A 150 4.70 9.23 -9.33
N ALA A 151 4.82 8.58 -10.49
CA ALA A 151 3.89 8.76 -11.63
C ALA A 151 2.45 8.37 -11.27
N GLN A 152 2.28 7.33 -10.46
CA GLN A 152 0.97 6.87 -10.01
C GLN A 152 0.20 7.94 -9.22
N VAL A 153 0.89 8.91 -8.62
CA VAL A 153 0.22 9.99 -7.88
C VAL A 153 -0.52 10.91 -8.85
N ALA A 154 0.13 11.31 -9.94
CA ALA A 154 -0.48 12.14 -10.98
C ALA A 154 -1.60 11.39 -11.72
N LEU A 155 -1.39 10.13 -12.03
CA LEU A 155 -2.42 9.27 -12.64
C LEU A 155 -3.62 9.07 -11.70
N GLY A 156 -3.36 8.89 -10.39
CA GLY A 156 -4.41 8.86 -9.36
C GLY A 156 -5.22 10.14 -9.29
N GLY A 157 -4.56 11.30 -9.45
CA GLY A 157 -5.25 12.59 -9.62
C GLY A 157 -6.21 12.57 -10.83
N GLY A 158 -5.78 11.96 -11.94
CA GLY A 158 -6.62 11.77 -13.14
C GLY A 158 -7.81 10.84 -12.90
N LEU A 159 -7.62 9.74 -12.17
CA LEU A 159 -8.71 8.83 -11.78
C LEU A 159 -9.73 9.54 -10.87
N ALA A 160 -9.25 10.30 -9.90
CA ALA A 160 -10.11 11.09 -9.02
C ALA A 160 -10.89 12.19 -9.80
N LEU A 161 -10.26 12.81 -10.78
CA LEU A 161 -10.94 13.75 -11.69
C LEU A 161 -12.04 13.03 -12.50
N ALA A 162 -11.79 11.81 -12.95
CA ALA A 162 -12.79 11.01 -13.66
C ALA A 162 -13.98 10.67 -12.74
N HIS A 163 -13.78 10.30 -11.46
CA HIS A 163 -14.87 10.11 -10.50
C HIS A 163 -15.67 11.39 -10.29
N GLN A 164 -14.98 12.53 -10.12
CA GLN A 164 -15.66 13.82 -9.95
C GLN A 164 -16.46 14.21 -11.20
N TYR A 165 -15.89 14.02 -12.39
CA TYR A 165 -16.55 14.35 -13.66
C TYR A 165 -17.79 13.49 -13.91
N LYS A 166 -17.71 12.19 -13.60
CA LYS A 166 -18.83 11.25 -13.72
C LYS A 166 -19.86 11.40 -12.61
N ALA A 167 -19.51 12.07 -11.52
CA ALA A 167 -20.33 12.19 -10.31
C ALA A 167 -20.81 10.83 -9.77
N ASP A 168 -19.96 9.79 -9.84
CA ASP A 168 -20.30 8.42 -9.48
C ASP A 168 -20.15 8.13 -7.96
N GLY A 169 -19.67 9.12 -7.19
CA GLY A 169 -19.45 9.01 -5.74
C GLY A 169 -18.23 8.16 -5.34
N GLY A 170 -17.45 7.72 -6.33
CA GLY A 170 -16.18 7.01 -6.11
C GLY A 170 -15.07 7.93 -5.62
N LEU A 171 -14.02 7.31 -5.07
CA LEU A 171 -12.76 7.95 -4.73
C LEU A 171 -11.58 7.17 -5.31
N CYS A 172 -10.41 7.81 -5.35
CA CYS A 172 -9.18 7.14 -5.72
C CYS A 172 -8.25 7.00 -4.51
N LEU A 173 -7.71 5.80 -4.27
CA LEU A 173 -6.55 5.58 -3.42
C LEU A 173 -5.28 5.58 -4.26
N ALA A 174 -4.37 6.50 -3.99
CA ALA A 174 -3.08 6.57 -4.66
C ALA A 174 -1.94 6.26 -3.66
N TYR A 175 -1.36 5.07 -3.76
CA TYR A 175 -0.27 4.63 -2.89
C TYR A 175 1.09 5.01 -3.46
N PHE A 176 1.98 5.47 -2.60
CA PHE A 176 3.37 5.75 -2.96
C PHE A 176 4.28 5.68 -1.73
N GLY A 177 5.56 5.35 -1.93
CA GLY A 177 6.51 5.23 -0.83
C GLY A 177 7.12 6.58 -0.41
N ASP A 178 7.83 6.56 0.72
CA ASP A 178 8.58 7.66 1.31
C ASP A 178 9.55 8.32 0.31
N GLY A 179 10.23 7.53 -0.53
CA GLY A 179 11.09 8.05 -1.59
C GLY A 179 10.33 8.80 -2.68
N ALA A 180 9.19 8.25 -3.12
CA ALA A 180 8.33 8.86 -4.13
C ALA A 180 7.75 10.20 -3.64
N ALA A 181 7.53 10.35 -2.34
CA ALA A 181 7.05 11.58 -1.72
C ALA A 181 7.97 12.81 -1.95
N ASN A 182 9.18 12.62 -2.46
CA ASN A 182 10.11 13.70 -2.81
C ASN A 182 10.09 14.08 -4.31
N GLN A 183 9.24 13.44 -5.12
CA GLN A 183 9.08 13.78 -6.54
C GLN A 183 8.25 15.05 -6.74
N GLY A 184 8.68 15.94 -7.67
CA GLY A 184 7.98 17.20 -7.94
C GLY A 184 6.51 17.00 -8.38
N GLN A 185 6.25 16.00 -9.21
CA GLN A 185 4.90 15.68 -9.70
C GLN A 185 3.89 15.34 -8.58
N VAL A 186 4.35 14.90 -7.41
CA VAL A 186 3.50 14.69 -6.22
C VAL A 186 2.91 16.01 -5.76
N TYR A 187 3.74 17.03 -5.63
CA TYR A 187 3.32 18.37 -5.17
C TYR A 187 2.50 19.12 -6.22
N GLU A 188 2.80 18.93 -7.51
CA GLU A 188 1.97 19.45 -8.59
C GLU A 188 0.55 18.84 -8.52
N THR A 189 0.46 17.53 -8.26
CA THR A 189 -0.82 16.84 -8.10
C THR A 189 -1.54 17.28 -6.83
N PHE A 190 -0.83 17.48 -5.72
CA PHE A 190 -1.42 18.02 -4.48
C PHE A 190 -2.10 19.36 -4.75
N ASN A 191 -1.43 20.27 -5.48
CA ASN A 191 -1.99 21.57 -5.82
C ASN A 191 -3.30 21.43 -6.64
N MET A 192 -3.29 20.61 -7.70
CA MET A 192 -4.48 20.40 -8.53
C MET A 192 -5.60 19.72 -7.74
N ALA A 193 -5.28 18.68 -6.97
CA ALA A 193 -6.26 17.94 -6.19
C ALA A 193 -6.94 18.82 -5.14
N ALA A 194 -6.19 19.66 -4.45
CA ALA A 194 -6.74 20.59 -3.46
C ALA A 194 -7.58 21.69 -4.13
N LEU A 195 -7.09 22.29 -5.23
CA LEU A 195 -7.78 23.35 -5.95
C LEU A 195 -9.14 22.89 -6.48
N TRP A 196 -9.21 21.67 -7.01
CA TRP A 196 -10.43 21.11 -7.58
C TRP A 196 -11.23 20.24 -6.62
N LYS A 197 -10.75 20.09 -5.38
CA LYS A 197 -11.36 19.22 -4.35
C LYS A 197 -11.58 17.79 -4.85
N LEU A 198 -10.57 17.23 -5.52
CA LEU A 198 -10.67 15.88 -6.08
C LEU A 198 -10.89 14.83 -4.99
N PRO A 199 -11.70 13.80 -5.25
CA PRO A 199 -11.95 12.71 -4.31
C PRO A 199 -10.78 11.71 -4.31
N ILE A 200 -9.66 12.09 -3.69
CA ILE A 200 -8.44 11.25 -3.62
C ILE A 200 -7.90 11.19 -2.20
N VAL A 201 -7.46 10.00 -1.83
CA VAL A 201 -6.63 9.77 -0.64
C VAL A 201 -5.23 9.42 -1.12
N PHE A 202 -4.29 10.26 -0.79
CA PHE A 202 -2.86 10.03 -0.99
C PHE A 202 -2.33 9.22 0.18
N VAL A 203 -1.81 8.02 -0.08
CA VAL A 203 -1.30 7.11 0.95
C VAL A 203 0.21 7.00 0.83
N VAL A 204 0.92 7.51 1.82
CA VAL A 204 2.38 7.33 1.94
C VAL A 204 2.64 6.05 2.72
N GLU A 205 3.21 5.05 2.06
CA GLU A 205 3.76 3.87 2.74
C GLU A 205 5.18 4.19 3.20
N ASP A 206 5.32 4.81 4.39
CA ASP A 206 6.64 5.09 4.96
C ASP A 206 7.22 3.81 5.56
N ASN A 207 7.94 3.07 4.72
CA ASN A 207 8.63 1.86 5.12
C ASN A 207 10.08 2.12 5.55
N GLN A 208 10.44 3.37 5.82
CA GLN A 208 11.68 3.91 6.36
C GLN A 208 12.86 3.97 5.39
N TYR A 209 12.81 3.31 4.22
CA TYR A 209 13.94 3.26 3.30
C TYR A 209 13.51 3.32 1.82
N ALA A 210 13.87 4.40 1.15
CA ALA A 210 13.84 4.51 -0.31
C ALA A 210 15.09 3.84 -0.89
N MET A 211 14.95 2.64 -1.45
CA MET A 211 16.08 1.75 -1.70
C MET A 211 16.93 1.59 -0.43
N GLY A 212 18.13 2.13 -0.39
CA GLY A 212 19.03 2.13 0.76
C GLY A 212 19.14 3.47 1.48
N THR A 213 18.34 4.47 1.12
CA THR A 213 18.39 5.80 1.75
C THR A 213 17.26 5.94 2.76
N SER A 214 17.60 6.14 4.03
CA SER A 214 16.60 6.32 5.08
C SER A 214 15.86 7.66 4.94
N THR A 215 14.60 7.69 5.38
CA THR A 215 13.76 8.89 5.44
C THR A 215 14.47 10.03 6.16
N LYS A 216 15.12 9.78 7.29
CA LYS A 216 15.88 10.77 8.07
C LYS A 216 17.04 11.41 7.29
N ARG A 217 17.61 10.70 6.31
CA ARG A 217 18.71 11.20 5.50
C ARG A 217 18.25 11.99 4.28
N SER A 218 17.04 11.71 3.76
CA SER A 218 16.54 12.24 2.50
C SER A 218 15.47 13.32 2.65
N SER A 219 14.92 13.52 3.85
CA SER A 219 13.75 14.35 4.06
C SER A 219 13.96 15.35 5.20
N ALA A 220 13.76 16.64 4.90
CA ALA A 220 13.81 17.72 5.91
C ALA A 220 12.62 17.64 6.87
N GLU A 221 11.40 17.42 6.35
CA GLU A 221 10.22 17.03 7.13
C GLU A 221 9.99 15.53 6.94
N THR A 222 10.23 14.78 8.00
CA THR A 222 10.12 13.31 8.01
C THR A 222 8.71 12.81 8.29
N ARG A 223 7.82 13.68 8.75
CA ARG A 223 6.39 13.37 8.92
C ARG A 223 5.65 13.76 7.65
N PHE A 224 5.49 12.81 6.76
CA PHE A 224 4.97 13.06 5.40
C PHE A 224 3.56 13.65 5.42
N TYR A 225 2.70 13.23 6.34
CA TYR A 225 1.33 13.74 6.47
C TYR A 225 1.26 15.26 6.69
N ARG A 226 2.32 15.90 7.20
CA ARG A 226 2.39 17.35 7.38
C ARG A 226 2.66 18.10 6.08
N ARG A 227 3.21 17.45 5.07
CA ARG A 227 3.56 18.09 3.79
C ARG A 227 2.34 18.57 2.99
N GLY A 228 1.16 18.02 3.27
CA GLY A 228 -0.11 18.48 2.70
C GLY A 228 -0.51 19.89 3.14
N THR A 229 -0.01 20.37 4.28
CA THR A 229 -0.45 21.63 4.91
C THR A 229 -0.24 22.84 4.00
N SER A 230 0.89 22.92 3.25
CA SER A 230 1.15 24.01 2.31
C SER A 230 0.16 24.05 1.13
N PHE A 231 -0.54 22.96 0.86
CA PHE A 231 -1.60 22.84 -0.14
C PHE A 231 -3.01 22.82 0.48
N ARG A 232 -3.12 23.05 1.80
CA ARG A 232 -4.37 22.94 2.55
C ARG A 232 -5.02 21.55 2.47
N ILE A 233 -4.22 20.51 2.31
CA ILE A 233 -4.63 19.12 2.35
C ILE A 233 -4.49 18.63 3.79
N PRO A 234 -5.59 18.20 4.45
CA PRO A 234 -5.50 17.64 5.79
C PRO A 234 -4.75 16.32 5.78
N GLY A 235 -3.89 16.16 6.78
CA GLY A 235 -3.05 14.98 6.94
C GLY A 235 -3.37 14.20 8.21
N MET A 236 -2.97 12.93 8.25
CA MET A 236 -2.96 12.08 9.43
C MET A 236 -1.83 11.07 9.39
N GLU A 237 -1.30 10.75 10.56
CA GLU A 237 -0.29 9.72 10.80
C GLU A 237 -0.95 8.47 11.42
N VAL A 238 -0.63 7.31 10.86
CA VAL A 238 -1.26 6.03 11.20
C VAL A 238 -0.19 4.98 11.46
N ASN A 239 -0.36 4.17 12.49
CA ASN A 239 0.45 2.98 12.68
C ASN A 239 0.10 1.93 11.62
N GLY A 240 0.89 1.89 10.55
CA GLY A 240 0.74 0.95 9.44
C GLY A 240 1.07 -0.51 9.78
N MET A 241 1.41 -0.80 11.04
CA MET A 241 1.63 -2.15 11.55
C MET A 241 0.42 -2.70 12.33
N ASP A 242 -0.67 -1.94 12.45
CA ASP A 242 -1.94 -2.39 13.04
C ASP A 242 -3.09 -2.23 12.03
N VAL A 243 -3.61 -3.33 11.53
CA VAL A 243 -4.69 -3.35 10.53
C VAL A 243 -5.97 -2.66 11.03
N LEU A 244 -6.26 -2.71 12.32
CA LEU A 244 -7.45 -2.10 12.90
C LEU A 244 -7.28 -0.57 13.03
N GLU A 245 -6.07 -0.07 13.29
CA GLU A 245 -5.77 1.35 13.24
C GLU A 245 -5.86 1.88 11.79
N VAL A 246 -5.26 1.17 10.83
CA VAL A 246 -5.34 1.52 9.40
C VAL A 246 -6.80 1.55 8.93
N ARG A 247 -7.61 0.57 9.32
CA ARG A 247 -9.03 0.51 8.97
C ARG A 247 -9.83 1.69 9.56
N ALA A 248 -9.56 2.07 10.81
CA ALA A 248 -10.19 3.23 11.44
C ALA A 248 -9.81 4.55 10.76
N ALA A 249 -8.54 4.70 10.40
CA ALA A 249 -8.03 5.87 9.66
C ALA A 249 -8.67 5.96 8.27
N ALA A 250 -8.84 4.83 7.58
CA ALA A 250 -9.52 4.75 6.29
C ALA A 250 -10.94 5.31 6.37
N GLU A 251 -11.72 4.96 7.41
CA GLU A 251 -13.07 5.49 7.61
C GLU A 251 -13.08 7.01 7.74
N VAL A 252 -12.15 7.57 8.50
CA VAL A 252 -12.05 9.02 8.69
C VAL A 252 -11.70 9.71 7.37
N ALA A 253 -10.70 9.20 6.65
CA ALA A 253 -10.24 9.77 5.38
C ALA A 253 -11.34 9.68 4.31
N PHE A 254 -11.97 8.52 4.16
CA PHE A 254 -12.98 8.30 3.13
C PHE A 254 -14.26 9.11 3.41
N ALA A 255 -14.67 9.22 4.67
CA ALA A 255 -15.78 10.09 5.05
C ALA A 255 -15.50 11.56 4.70
N HIS A 256 -14.28 12.05 4.93
CA HIS A 256 -13.88 13.40 4.54
C HIS A 256 -13.97 13.61 3.02
N VAL A 257 -13.37 12.70 2.25
CA VAL A 257 -13.34 12.77 0.79
C VAL A 257 -14.74 12.66 0.20
N ARG A 258 -15.54 11.68 0.63
CA ARG A 258 -16.93 11.48 0.17
C ARG A 258 -17.86 12.64 0.52
N ALA A 259 -17.54 13.40 1.57
CA ALA A 259 -18.24 14.64 1.89
C ALA A 259 -17.88 15.83 0.96
N GLY A 260 -17.06 15.61 -0.08
CA GLY A 260 -16.65 16.63 -1.04
C GLY A 260 -15.72 17.68 -0.45
N LYS A 261 -15.04 17.36 0.65
CA LYS A 261 -14.12 18.30 1.33
C LYS A 261 -12.74 18.38 0.68
N GLY A 262 -12.47 17.52 -0.31
CA GLY A 262 -11.21 17.45 -1.06
C GLY A 262 -10.30 16.32 -0.62
N PRO A 263 -9.03 16.34 -1.04
CA PRO A 263 -8.07 15.26 -0.81
C PRO A 263 -7.66 15.12 0.65
N VAL A 264 -7.11 13.95 0.99
CA VAL A 264 -6.47 13.64 2.28
C VAL A 264 -5.07 13.10 2.03
N LEU A 265 -4.11 13.43 2.89
CA LEU A 265 -2.77 12.84 2.90
C LEU A 265 -2.62 11.96 4.15
N MET A 266 -2.56 10.66 3.95
CA MET A 266 -2.38 9.67 5.01
C MET A 266 -0.96 9.12 4.96
N GLU A 267 -0.26 9.17 6.08
CA GLU A 267 1.03 8.53 6.26
C GLU A 267 0.84 7.25 7.08
N CYS A 268 1.18 6.12 6.47
CA CYS A 268 1.17 4.81 7.13
C CYS A 268 2.62 4.45 7.50
N ASN A 269 2.95 4.58 8.77
CA ASN A 269 4.25 4.17 9.31
C ASN A 269 4.31 2.64 9.33
N THR A 270 5.10 2.08 8.44
CA THR A 270 5.26 0.63 8.26
C THR A 270 6.73 0.25 8.13
N TYR A 271 7.03 -1.02 7.90
CA TYR A 271 8.41 -1.47 7.75
C TYR A 271 8.55 -2.59 6.71
N ARG A 272 9.50 -2.44 5.80
CA ARG A 272 9.80 -3.47 4.80
C ARG A 272 10.84 -4.45 5.34
N TYR A 273 10.47 -5.72 5.55
CA TYR A 273 11.38 -6.73 6.13
C TYR A 273 12.44 -7.24 5.15
N ARG A 274 12.19 -7.18 3.86
CA ARG A 274 13.13 -7.60 2.82
C ARG A 274 13.90 -6.41 2.26
N GLY A 275 14.92 -6.65 1.43
CA GLY A 275 15.58 -5.62 0.65
C GLY A 275 14.60 -4.85 -0.23
N HIS A 276 15.07 -3.83 -0.92
CA HIS A 276 14.24 -3.04 -1.83
C HIS A 276 13.60 -3.91 -2.92
N SER A 277 14.40 -4.77 -3.53
CA SER A 277 13.98 -5.87 -4.40
C SER A 277 14.69 -7.15 -3.97
N MET A 278 14.37 -8.27 -4.58
CA MET A 278 15.01 -9.55 -4.26
C MET A 278 16.52 -9.56 -4.58
N SER A 279 16.98 -8.72 -5.49
CA SER A 279 18.42 -8.55 -5.80
C SER A 279 19.16 -7.61 -4.82
N ASP A 280 18.44 -6.91 -3.93
CA ASP A 280 19.03 -6.01 -2.94
C ASP A 280 19.53 -6.76 -1.70
N PRO A 281 20.85 -6.76 -1.40
CA PRO A 281 21.40 -7.43 -0.24
C PRO A 281 21.11 -6.72 1.11
N ALA A 282 20.43 -5.58 1.10
CA ALA A 282 20.00 -4.79 2.27
C ALA A 282 21.14 -4.43 3.26
N LYS A 283 22.34 -4.11 2.77
CA LYS A 283 23.51 -3.78 3.59
C LYS A 283 23.45 -2.42 4.32
N TYR A 284 22.43 -1.62 4.04
CA TYR A 284 22.22 -0.27 4.61
C TYR A 284 21.54 -0.28 5.97
N ARG A 285 21.11 -1.43 6.47
CA ARG A 285 20.52 -1.64 7.80
C ARG A 285 21.02 -2.93 8.42
N THR A 286 20.92 -3.04 9.75
CA THR A 286 21.40 -4.20 10.47
C THR A 286 20.35 -5.32 10.52
N ARG A 287 20.77 -6.55 10.80
CA ARG A 287 19.84 -7.67 11.02
C ARG A 287 19.05 -7.49 12.30
N GLU A 288 19.67 -6.89 13.30
CA GLU A 288 19.09 -6.61 14.61
C GLU A 288 17.94 -5.61 14.47
N GLU A 289 18.08 -4.55 13.64
CA GLU A 289 17.01 -3.61 13.36
C GLU A 289 15.78 -4.30 12.75
N VAL A 290 15.99 -5.18 11.77
CA VAL A 290 14.91 -5.93 11.13
C VAL A 290 14.25 -6.90 12.11
N GLN A 291 15.06 -7.56 12.97
CA GLN A 291 14.56 -8.52 13.94
C GLN A 291 13.74 -7.82 15.02
N GLU A 292 14.17 -6.67 15.50
CA GLU A 292 13.43 -5.82 16.44
C GLU A 292 12.03 -5.48 15.91
N GLN A 293 11.95 -5.08 14.65
CA GLN A 293 10.66 -4.79 14.00
C GLN A 293 9.76 -6.03 13.89
N ARG A 294 10.34 -7.19 13.64
CA ARG A 294 9.58 -8.45 13.55
C ARG A 294 9.07 -8.92 14.91
N ASP A 295 9.90 -8.81 15.94
CA ASP A 295 9.58 -9.34 17.26
C ASP A 295 8.53 -8.50 17.99
N HIS A 296 8.51 -7.18 17.74
CA HIS A 296 7.68 -6.26 18.50
C HIS A 296 6.58 -5.57 17.69
N HIS A 297 6.66 -5.55 16.34
CA HIS A 297 5.76 -4.77 15.51
C HIS A 297 5.16 -5.55 14.32
N ASP A 298 5.30 -6.90 14.28
CA ASP A 298 4.73 -7.67 13.16
C ASP A 298 3.20 -7.57 13.15
N PRO A 299 2.59 -7.11 12.03
CA PRO A 299 1.15 -6.87 11.96
C PRO A 299 0.32 -8.15 12.09
N ILE A 300 0.86 -9.28 11.63
CA ILE A 300 0.17 -10.58 11.69
C ILE A 300 0.20 -11.10 13.12
N GLU A 301 1.36 -11.06 13.78
CA GLU A 301 1.49 -11.50 15.19
C GLU A 301 0.71 -10.57 16.13
N GLY A 302 0.65 -9.27 15.84
CA GLY A 302 -0.18 -8.30 16.58
C GLY A 302 -1.67 -8.66 16.55
N LEU A 303 -2.22 -8.91 15.35
CA LEU A 303 -3.62 -9.31 15.21
C LEU A 303 -3.88 -10.72 15.77
N LYS A 304 -2.94 -11.64 15.61
CA LYS A 304 -2.99 -12.99 16.21
C LYS A 304 -3.15 -12.92 17.73
N LYS A 305 -2.39 -12.06 18.38
CA LYS A 305 -2.51 -11.84 19.83
C LYS A 305 -3.91 -11.35 20.21
N THR A 306 -4.45 -10.36 19.46
CA THR A 306 -5.81 -9.87 19.68
C THR A 306 -6.87 -10.97 19.49
N LEU A 307 -6.70 -11.84 18.49
CA LEU A 307 -7.60 -12.98 18.24
C LEU A 307 -7.55 -14.01 19.39
N ILE A 308 -6.38 -14.30 19.94
CA ILE A 308 -6.23 -15.19 21.09
C ILE A 308 -6.90 -14.58 22.34
N GLU A 309 -6.72 -13.29 22.58
CA GLU A 309 -7.41 -12.56 23.65
C GLU A 309 -8.94 -12.57 23.48
N ALA A 310 -9.43 -12.60 22.23
CA ALA A 310 -10.85 -12.76 21.88
C ALA A 310 -11.34 -14.23 21.96
N GLY A 311 -10.50 -15.18 22.38
CA GLY A 311 -10.87 -16.57 22.62
C GLY A 311 -10.59 -17.55 21.50
N LYS A 312 -9.87 -17.14 20.42
CA LYS A 312 -9.40 -18.07 19.40
C LYS A 312 -8.23 -18.90 19.92
N THR A 313 -8.17 -20.14 19.49
CA THR A 313 -7.08 -21.06 19.87
C THR A 313 -5.91 -20.96 18.89
N GLU A 314 -4.70 -21.25 19.37
CA GLU A 314 -3.54 -21.34 18.48
C GLU A 314 -3.71 -22.40 17.39
N ASP A 315 -4.42 -23.48 17.67
CA ASP A 315 -4.61 -24.56 16.70
C ASP A 315 -5.56 -24.15 15.56
N GLU A 316 -6.60 -23.35 15.86
CA GLU A 316 -7.43 -22.73 14.81
C GLU A 316 -6.61 -21.82 13.90
N LEU A 317 -5.74 -20.98 14.48
CA LEU A 317 -4.88 -20.07 13.72
C LEU A 317 -3.80 -20.81 12.92
N LYS A 318 -3.22 -21.87 13.46
CA LYS A 318 -2.30 -22.77 12.73
C LYS A 318 -2.98 -23.49 11.57
N ALA A 319 -4.24 -23.91 11.75
CA ALA A 319 -5.01 -24.53 10.67
C ALA A 319 -5.25 -23.55 9.50
N ILE A 320 -5.49 -22.27 9.81
CA ILE A 320 -5.61 -21.20 8.80
C ILE A 320 -4.28 -21.05 8.04
N ASP A 321 -3.15 -20.93 8.73
CA ASP A 321 -1.83 -20.82 8.08
C ASP A 321 -1.52 -22.02 7.18
N LYS A 322 -1.86 -23.22 7.64
CA LYS A 322 -1.68 -24.46 6.86
C LYS A 322 -2.51 -24.45 5.57
N ALA A 323 -3.77 -24.01 5.64
CA ALA A 323 -4.64 -23.90 4.47
C ALA A 323 -4.09 -22.89 3.45
N ILE A 324 -3.69 -21.70 3.92
CA ILE A 324 -3.12 -20.66 3.07
C ILE A 324 -1.82 -21.13 2.39
N ARG A 325 -0.97 -21.88 3.10
CA ARG A 325 0.24 -22.45 2.48
C ARG A 325 -0.09 -23.45 1.38
N ALA A 326 -1.19 -24.21 1.51
CA ALA A 326 -1.65 -25.10 0.47
C ALA A 326 -2.17 -24.32 -0.75
N ASP A 327 -2.96 -23.25 -0.54
CA ASP A 327 -3.47 -22.39 -1.61
C ASP A 327 -2.31 -21.73 -2.38
N VAL A 328 -1.28 -21.26 -1.67
CA VAL A 328 -0.09 -20.64 -2.27
C VAL A 328 0.78 -21.67 -3.01
N ALA A 329 0.88 -22.90 -2.51
CA ALA A 329 1.57 -23.98 -3.22
C ALA A 329 0.86 -24.29 -4.54
N GLU A 330 -0.48 -24.42 -4.50
CA GLU A 330 -1.30 -24.62 -5.70
C GLU A 330 -1.14 -23.48 -6.73
N ALA A 331 -1.04 -22.23 -6.26
CA ALA A 331 -0.78 -21.07 -7.12
C ALA A 331 0.60 -21.16 -7.80
N ALA A 332 1.62 -21.63 -7.09
CA ALA A 332 2.95 -21.83 -7.67
C ALA A 332 2.95 -22.97 -8.71
N ASP A 333 2.32 -24.11 -8.38
CA ASP A 333 2.21 -25.25 -9.30
C ASP A 333 1.44 -24.86 -10.57
N PHE A 334 0.35 -24.10 -10.43
CA PHE A 334 -0.38 -23.53 -11.56
C PHE A 334 0.51 -22.67 -12.45
N ALA A 335 1.27 -21.76 -11.84
CA ALA A 335 2.17 -20.87 -12.58
C ALA A 335 3.28 -21.66 -13.30
N GLU A 336 3.90 -22.64 -12.66
CA GLU A 336 4.95 -23.47 -13.27
C GLU A 336 4.45 -24.31 -14.46
N THR A 337 3.21 -24.79 -14.39
CA THR A 337 2.60 -25.62 -15.44
C THR A 337 1.88 -24.84 -16.54
N SER A 338 1.65 -23.54 -16.33
CA SER A 338 1.02 -22.67 -17.32
C SER A 338 1.97 -22.38 -18.49
N PRO A 339 1.45 -22.24 -19.73
CA PRO A 339 2.27 -21.97 -20.91
C PRO A 339 2.89 -20.56 -20.85
N GLU A 340 4.01 -20.41 -21.54
CA GLU A 340 4.59 -19.10 -21.84
C GLU A 340 3.75 -18.42 -22.94
N PRO A 341 3.70 -17.05 -22.94
CA PRO A 341 3.04 -16.31 -24.00
C PRO A 341 3.63 -16.66 -25.37
N ALA A 342 2.76 -16.76 -26.38
CA ALA A 342 3.20 -16.97 -27.76
C ALA A 342 4.03 -15.79 -28.24
N ALA A 343 5.00 -16.01 -29.15
CA ALA A 343 5.86 -14.97 -29.68
C ALA A 343 5.07 -13.80 -30.33
N GLY A 344 3.89 -14.06 -30.88
CA GLY A 344 2.99 -13.04 -31.45
C GLY A 344 2.45 -12.05 -30.41
N GLU A 345 2.38 -12.45 -29.12
CA GLU A 345 1.92 -11.59 -28.04
C GLU A 345 2.84 -10.36 -27.80
N LEU A 346 4.05 -10.35 -28.36
CA LEU A 346 4.93 -9.19 -28.35
C LEU A 346 4.31 -7.97 -29.02
N TYR A 347 3.39 -8.16 -29.96
CA TYR A 347 2.79 -7.10 -30.78
C TYR A 347 1.33 -6.81 -30.44
N THR A 348 0.74 -7.54 -29.48
CA THR A 348 -0.63 -7.33 -29.04
C THR A 348 -0.71 -6.36 -27.86
N ASP A 349 -1.90 -5.84 -27.60
CA ASP A 349 -2.20 -4.92 -26.47
C ASP A 349 -1.37 -3.61 -26.48
N VAL A 350 -0.86 -3.18 -27.63
CA VAL A 350 -0.10 -1.92 -27.78
C VAL A 350 -1.06 -0.76 -28.06
N LEU A 351 -2.07 -0.98 -28.88
CA LEU A 351 -3.10 -0.03 -29.25
C LEU A 351 -4.49 -0.63 -29.01
N VAL A 352 -5.49 0.23 -28.88
CA VAL A 352 -6.90 -0.18 -28.70
C VAL A 352 -7.45 -0.81 -29.98
N GLU A 353 -6.99 -0.35 -31.14
CA GLU A 353 -7.35 -0.86 -32.46
C GLU A 353 -6.08 -1.33 -33.18
N GLU A 354 -6.17 -2.47 -33.86
CA GLU A 354 -5.17 -2.89 -34.81
C GLU A 354 -5.32 -2.03 -36.09
N TYR A 355 -4.25 -1.38 -36.50
CA TYR A 355 -4.17 -0.64 -37.76
C TYR A 355 -3.78 -1.56 -38.89
#